data_9b9d93382c7407b3ffbc8f7a6984af9a
#
_entry.id   9b9d93382c7407b3ffbc8f7a6984af9a
#
_cell.length_a   1.000
_cell.length_b   1.000
_cell.length_c   1.000
_cell.angle_alpha   90.00
_cell.angle_beta   90.00
_cell.angle_gamma   90.00
#
_symmetry.space_group_name_H-M   'P 1'
#
loop_
_entity.id
_entity.type
_entity.pdbx_description
1 polymer ?
#
loop_
_entity_poly.entity_id
_entity_poly.type
_entity_poly.pdbx_seq_one_letter_code
_entity_poly.pdbx_strand_id
1 'polypeptide(L)'
;MERVLYDSGALIAMDRRNNDLSLRRHHKRISQGTHVVVPAPVAAQVIRDPARQAQLMLTLRSCDIVPFEREHAGPVGKLLALSGTSDVVDGFVAVTAAEMGATVVTSDTQDIKRLLHVMGIRLPLLTP
;
A
#
# COMPACT_ATOMS: atom_id res chain seq x y z
N MET A 1 6.01 14.89 -9.14
CA MET A 1 4.69 14.29 -8.79
C MET A 1 4.85 13.50 -7.52
N GLU A 2 4.02 13.79 -6.54
CA GLU A 2 4.00 13.00 -5.29
C GLU A 2 3.35 11.64 -5.53
N ARG A 3 3.94 10.61 -4.96
CA ARG A 3 3.46 9.24 -5.04
C ARG A 3 3.19 8.70 -3.64
N VAL A 4 2.02 8.10 -3.46
CA VAL A 4 1.61 7.51 -2.19
C VAL A 4 1.15 6.08 -2.47
N LEU A 5 1.63 5.14 -1.66
CA LEU A 5 1.24 3.74 -1.75
C LEU A 5 0.43 3.38 -0.51
N TYR A 6 -0.73 2.77 -0.73
CA TYR A 6 -1.58 2.28 0.35
C TYR A 6 -1.31 0.80 0.64
N ASP A 7 -1.04 0.50 1.89
CA ASP A 7 -1.09 -0.86 2.42
C ASP A 7 -2.52 -1.19 2.88
N SER A 8 -2.77 -2.42 3.28
CA SER A 8 -4.10 -2.90 3.65
C SER A 8 -4.75 -2.07 4.77
N GLY A 9 -3.99 -1.65 5.77
CA GLY A 9 -4.50 -0.82 6.86
C GLY A 9 -5.10 0.50 6.40
N ALA A 10 -4.53 1.12 5.37
CA ALA A 10 -5.07 2.35 4.79
C ALA A 10 -6.43 2.11 4.15
N LEU A 11 -6.57 1.03 3.37
CA LEU A 11 -7.83 0.68 2.72
C LEU A 11 -8.91 0.28 3.74
N ILE A 12 -8.53 -0.49 4.77
CA ILE A 12 -9.45 -0.87 5.84
C ILE A 12 -9.98 0.36 6.56
N ALA A 13 -9.12 1.33 6.86
CA ALA A 13 -9.51 2.57 7.52
C ALA A 13 -10.53 3.34 6.69
N MET A 14 -10.37 3.39 5.38
CA MET A 14 -11.29 4.09 4.47
C MET A 14 -12.61 3.32 4.23
N ASP A 15 -12.59 2.01 4.38
CA ASP A 15 -13.76 1.16 4.21
C ASP A 15 -14.75 1.26 5.39
N ARG A 16 -14.25 1.67 6.55
CA ARG A 16 -15.08 1.79 7.76
C ARG A 16 -15.85 3.10 7.77
N ARG A 17 -17.17 3.04 8.02
CA ARG A 17 -18.09 4.19 8.02
C ARG A 17 -17.71 5.32 8.97
N ASN A 18 -17.05 5.00 10.08
CA ASN A 18 -16.73 5.95 11.13
C ASN A 18 -15.31 6.54 11.03
N ASN A 19 -14.59 6.27 9.95
CA ASN A 19 -13.25 6.82 9.76
C ASN A 19 -13.19 7.79 8.58
N ASP A 20 -13.91 8.92 8.73
CA ASP A 20 -13.99 9.95 7.69
C ASP A 20 -12.65 10.66 7.46
N LEU A 21 -11.76 10.68 8.45
CA LEU A 21 -10.48 11.38 8.32
C LEU A 21 -9.59 10.74 7.25
N SER A 22 -9.47 9.41 7.26
CA SER A 22 -8.68 8.70 6.25
C SER A 22 -9.26 8.91 4.85
N LEU A 23 -10.57 8.90 4.71
CA LEU A 23 -11.25 9.13 3.44
C LEU A 23 -11.04 10.56 2.94
N ARG A 24 -11.15 11.55 3.83
CA ARG A 24 -10.91 12.97 3.49
C ARG A 24 -9.47 13.20 3.05
N ARG A 25 -8.51 12.56 3.71
CA ARG A 25 -7.10 12.61 3.30
C ARG A 25 -6.90 12.05 1.90
N HIS A 26 -7.57 10.93 1.60
CA HIS A 26 -7.54 10.34 0.27
C HIS A 26 -8.10 11.30 -0.79
N HIS A 27 -9.28 11.87 -0.56
CA HIS A 27 -9.89 12.82 -1.48
C HIS A 27 -8.99 14.02 -1.72
N LYS A 28 -8.33 14.51 -0.68
CA LYS A 28 -7.37 15.61 -0.80
C LYS A 28 -6.19 15.24 -1.69
N ARG A 29 -5.63 14.04 -1.51
CA ARG A 29 -4.53 13.56 -2.36
C ARG A 29 -4.95 13.54 -3.83
N ILE A 30 -6.11 12.97 -4.11
CA ILE A 30 -6.63 12.90 -5.48
C ILE A 30 -6.82 14.30 -6.06
N SER A 31 -7.42 15.22 -5.31
CA SER A 31 -7.64 16.60 -5.77
C SER A 31 -6.35 17.37 -6.03
N GLN A 32 -5.27 17.00 -5.35
CA GLN A 32 -3.94 17.61 -5.52
C GLN A 32 -3.11 16.95 -6.63
N GLY A 33 -3.66 15.96 -7.32
CA GLY A 33 -2.93 15.26 -8.37
C GLY A 33 -1.91 14.24 -7.86
N THR A 34 -1.98 13.84 -6.60
CA THR A 34 -1.12 12.79 -6.05
C THR A 34 -1.37 11.47 -6.78
N HIS A 35 -0.30 10.79 -7.18
CA HIS A 35 -0.39 9.46 -7.76
C HIS A 35 -0.52 8.43 -6.64
N VAL A 36 -1.73 7.91 -6.44
CA VAL A 36 -2.02 6.92 -5.40
C VAL A 36 -2.00 5.53 -5.99
N VAL A 37 -1.19 4.67 -5.40
CA VAL A 37 -0.92 3.31 -5.86
C VAL A 37 -1.37 2.31 -4.81
N VAL A 38 -2.00 1.25 -5.27
CA VAL A 38 -2.38 0.10 -4.43
C VAL A 38 -1.85 -1.17 -5.10
N PRO A 39 -0.97 -1.92 -4.44
CA PRO A 39 -0.59 -3.24 -4.97
C PRO A 39 -1.81 -4.16 -5.07
N ALA A 40 -1.96 -4.86 -6.20
CA ALA A 40 -3.09 -5.76 -6.40
C ALA A 40 -3.26 -6.79 -5.27
N PRO A 41 -2.19 -7.41 -4.73
CA PRO A 41 -2.34 -8.31 -3.58
C PRO A 41 -2.91 -7.64 -2.33
N VAL A 42 -2.59 -6.36 -2.12
CA VAL A 42 -3.15 -5.59 -0.99
C VAL A 42 -4.65 -5.39 -1.17
N ALA A 43 -5.09 -5.00 -2.37
CA ALA A 43 -6.51 -4.90 -2.67
C ALA A 43 -7.24 -6.23 -2.43
N ALA A 44 -6.63 -7.34 -2.85
CA ALA A 44 -7.18 -8.67 -2.66
C ALA A 44 -7.32 -9.07 -1.18
N GLN A 45 -6.44 -8.57 -0.31
CA GLN A 45 -6.56 -8.82 1.13
C GLN A 45 -7.78 -8.13 1.75
N VAL A 46 -8.20 -7.01 1.19
CA VAL A 46 -9.25 -6.15 1.78
C VAL A 46 -10.62 -6.40 1.15
N ILE A 47 -10.66 -6.68 -0.16
CA ILE A 47 -11.91 -6.97 -0.85
C ILE A 47 -12.45 -8.32 -0.37
N ARG A 48 -13.68 -8.33 0.19
CA ARG A 48 -14.35 -9.54 0.67
C ARG A 48 -15.74 -9.69 0.07
N ASP A 49 -16.52 -8.61 0.07
CA ASP A 49 -17.85 -8.56 -0.50
C ASP A 49 -18.05 -7.18 -1.15
N PRO A 50 -17.74 -7.05 -2.46
CA PRO A 50 -17.81 -5.74 -3.13
C PRO A 50 -19.16 -5.05 -3.02
N ALA A 51 -20.26 -5.82 -2.97
CA ALA A 51 -21.60 -5.24 -2.85
C ALA A 51 -21.80 -4.51 -1.49
N ARG A 52 -21.05 -4.92 -0.46
CA ARG A 52 -21.11 -4.30 0.88
C ARG A 52 -19.95 -3.34 1.12
N GLN A 53 -19.04 -3.21 0.17
CA GLN A 53 -17.85 -2.39 0.27
C GLN A 53 -17.84 -1.27 -0.80
N ALA A 54 -18.99 -0.62 -0.99
CA ALA A 54 -19.15 0.39 -2.04
C ALA A 54 -18.12 1.51 -1.90
N GLN A 55 -17.83 1.96 -0.68
CA GLN A 55 -16.85 3.03 -0.45
C GLN A 55 -15.44 2.56 -0.82
N LEU A 56 -15.05 1.34 -0.46
CA LEU A 56 -13.77 0.77 -0.87
C LEU A 56 -13.66 0.68 -2.39
N MET A 57 -14.72 0.22 -3.06
CA MET A 57 -14.73 0.11 -4.52
C MET A 57 -14.56 1.47 -5.20
N LEU A 58 -15.20 2.52 -4.67
CA LEU A 58 -15.03 3.88 -5.17
C LEU A 58 -13.60 4.38 -4.95
N THR A 59 -13.04 4.14 -3.77
CA THR A 59 -11.66 4.52 -3.46
C THR A 59 -10.68 3.86 -4.44
N LEU A 60 -10.83 2.56 -4.68
CA LEU A 60 -9.95 1.81 -5.58
C LEU A 60 -10.03 2.31 -7.03
N ARG A 61 -11.18 2.82 -7.48
CA ARG A 61 -11.31 3.40 -8.82
C ARG A 61 -10.44 4.64 -9.02
N SER A 62 -10.15 5.36 -7.96
CA SER A 62 -9.29 6.55 -8.01
C SER A 62 -7.80 6.23 -7.84
N CYS A 63 -7.46 4.97 -7.61
CA CYS A 63 -6.10 4.50 -7.41
C CYS A 63 -5.59 3.74 -8.63
N ASP A 64 -4.26 3.72 -8.76
CA ASP A 64 -3.59 2.86 -9.72
C ASP A 64 -3.29 1.52 -9.06
N ILE A 65 -3.94 0.46 -9.53
CA ILE A 65 -3.74 -0.89 -9.02
C ILE A 65 -2.58 -1.53 -9.76
N VAL A 66 -1.49 -1.80 -9.06
CA VAL A 66 -0.28 -2.36 -9.68
C VAL A 66 -0.22 -3.88 -9.48
N PRO A 67 -0.04 -4.63 -10.57
CA PRO A 67 -0.01 -6.09 -10.48
C PRO A 67 1.30 -6.59 -9.90
N PHE A 68 1.24 -7.78 -9.27
CA PHE A 68 2.45 -8.56 -8.97
C PHE A 68 2.83 -9.31 -10.24
N GLU A 69 3.90 -8.87 -10.86
CA GLU A 69 4.35 -9.45 -12.13
C GLU A 69 5.55 -10.39 -11.92
N ARG A 70 5.89 -11.11 -12.98
CA ARG A 70 7.01 -12.07 -12.97
C ARG A 70 8.31 -11.44 -12.47
N GLU A 71 8.59 -10.21 -12.87
CA GLU A 71 9.82 -9.50 -12.51
C GLU A 71 9.94 -9.20 -11.02
N HIS A 72 8.83 -9.19 -10.30
CA HIS A 72 8.80 -8.93 -8.86
C HIS A 72 9.18 -10.14 -8.01
N ALA A 73 9.04 -11.35 -8.55
CA ALA A 73 9.24 -12.57 -7.77
C ALA A 73 10.65 -12.67 -7.18
N GLY A 74 11.67 -12.39 -7.97
CA GLY A 74 13.07 -12.42 -7.51
C GLY A 74 13.36 -11.40 -6.42
N PRO A 75 13.14 -10.10 -6.67
CA PRO A 75 13.38 -9.05 -5.65
C PRO A 75 12.61 -9.25 -4.37
N VAL A 76 11.33 -9.63 -4.45
CA VAL A 76 10.51 -9.89 -3.25
C VAL A 76 11.03 -11.09 -2.49
N GLY A 77 11.29 -12.21 -3.16
CA GLY A 77 11.80 -13.42 -2.53
C GLY A 77 13.13 -13.18 -1.83
N LYS A 78 14.05 -12.47 -2.48
CA LYS A 78 15.34 -12.12 -1.90
C LYS A 78 15.19 -11.23 -0.66
N LEU A 79 14.29 -10.24 -0.70
CA LEU A 79 14.02 -9.38 0.44
C LEU A 79 13.49 -10.18 1.62
N LEU A 80 12.55 -11.09 1.39
CA LEU A 80 12.00 -11.91 2.46
C LEU A 80 13.07 -12.81 3.09
N ALA A 81 13.94 -13.40 2.29
CA ALA A 81 15.04 -14.23 2.79
C ALA A 81 16.00 -13.41 3.66
N LEU A 82 16.39 -12.22 3.21
CA LEU A 82 17.30 -11.33 3.94
C LEU A 82 16.68 -10.79 5.24
N SER A 83 15.39 -10.52 5.25
CA SER A 83 14.70 -9.99 6.42
C SER A 83 14.23 -11.06 7.41
N GLY A 84 14.28 -12.34 7.02
CA GLY A 84 13.80 -13.43 7.84
C GLY A 84 12.28 -13.49 7.99
N THR A 85 11.54 -12.97 7.02
CA THR A 85 10.07 -13.00 7.01
C THR A 85 9.57 -13.80 5.81
N SER A 86 8.27 -14.07 5.78
CA SER A 86 7.65 -14.84 4.69
C SER A 86 6.39 -14.17 4.12
N ASP A 87 6.08 -12.95 4.55
CA ASP A 87 4.90 -12.24 4.07
C ASP A 87 5.18 -11.61 2.70
N VAL A 88 4.70 -12.28 1.65
CA VAL A 88 4.91 -11.86 0.26
C VAL A 88 4.26 -10.49 -0.01
N VAL A 89 3.10 -10.22 0.60
CA VAL A 89 2.41 -8.95 0.38
C VAL A 89 3.20 -7.79 0.96
N ASP A 90 3.70 -7.93 2.18
CA ASP A 90 4.57 -6.92 2.80
C ASP A 90 5.85 -6.70 1.99
N GLY A 91 6.45 -7.80 1.51
CA GLY A 91 7.62 -7.73 0.65
C GLY A 91 7.33 -6.96 -0.64
N PHE A 92 6.19 -7.22 -1.26
CA PHE A 92 5.79 -6.52 -2.48
C PHE A 92 5.48 -5.05 -2.24
N VAL A 93 4.84 -4.72 -1.12
CA VAL A 93 4.63 -3.33 -0.70
C VAL A 93 5.96 -2.59 -0.61
N ALA A 94 6.94 -3.16 0.09
CA ALA A 94 8.25 -2.55 0.28
C ALA A 94 8.99 -2.37 -1.05
N VAL A 95 9.03 -3.39 -1.89
CA VAL A 95 9.70 -3.33 -3.21
C VAL A 95 9.04 -2.30 -4.11
N THR A 96 7.72 -2.30 -4.20
CA THR A 96 6.99 -1.35 -5.05
C THR A 96 7.18 0.08 -4.56
N ALA A 97 7.08 0.31 -3.27
CA ALA A 97 7.29 1.64 -2.69
C ALA A 97 8.71 2.15 -2.97
N ALA A 98 9.71 1.29 -2.85
CA ALA A 98 11.10 1.64 -3.14
C ALA A 98 11.30 2.01 -4.61
N GLU A 99 10.76 1.22 -5.53
CA GLU A 99 10.85 1.49 -6.96
C GLU A 99 10.23 2.84 -7.34
N MET A 100 9.14 3.20 -6.67
CA MET A 100 8.39 4.41 -6.99
C MET A 100 8.83 5.63 -6.19
N GLY A 101 9.63 5.45 -5.15
CA GLY A 101 9.96 6.53 -4.23
C GLY A 101 8.72 7.05 -3.51
N ALA A 102 7.81 6.17 -3.12
CA ALA A 102 6.50 6.55 -2.60
C ALA A 102 6.50 6.71 -1.08
N THR A 103 5.63 7.61 -0.59
CA THR A 103 5.21 7.59 0.81
C THR A 103 4.28 6.40 1.02
N VAL A 104 4.49 5.62 2.08
CA VAL A 104 3.64 4.47 2.38
C VAL A 104 2.68 4.80 3.52
N VAL A 105 1.39 4.59 3.30
CA VAL A 105 0.37 4.68 4.34
C VAL A 105 0.06 3.27 4.82
N THR A 106 0.42 2.98 6.05
CA THR A 106 0.34 1.62 6.61
C THR A 106 0.05 1.66 8.11
N SER A 107 -0.68 0.68 8.61
CA SER A 107 -0.81 0.44 10.05
C SER A 107 0.36 -0.36 10.63
N ASP A 108 1.20 -0.95 9.78
CA ASP A 108 2.35 -1.76 10.17
C ASP A 108 3.67 -1.05 9.89
N THR A 109 3.81 0.17 10.43
CA THR A 109 4.97 1.02 10.14
C THR A 109 6.29 0.37 10.48
N GLN A 110 6.36 -0.39 11.58
CA GLN A 110 7.61 -1.04 11.99
C GLN A 110 8.03 -2.17 11.05
N ASP A 111 7.08 -2.98 10.59
CA ASP A 111 7.38 -4.08 9.68
C ASP A 111 7.84 -3.56 8.32
N ILE A 112 7.16 -2.56 7.77
CA ILE A 112 7.56 -1.94 6.51
C ILE A 112 8.91 -1.23 6.66
N LYS A 113 9.11 -0.51 7.76
CA LYS A 113 10.39 0.16 8.04
C LYS A 113 11.55 -0.82 8.08
N ARG A 114 11.35 -2.00 8.71
CA ARG A 114 12.38 -3.04 8.76
C ARG A 114 12.74 -3.56 7.38
N LEU A 115 11.74 -3.81 6.51
CA LEU A 115 11.97 -4.26 5.15
C LEU A 115 12.73 -3.21 4.34
N LEU A 116 12.34 -1.94 4.45
CA LEU A 116 13.03 -0.85 3.77
C LEU A 116 14.48 -0.71 4.27
N HIS A 117 14.69 -0.88 5.58
CA HIS A 117 16.02 -0.83 6.17
C HIS A 117 16.94 -1.92 5.59
N VAL A 118 16.44 -3.15 5.45
CA VAL A 118 17.17 -4.26 4.83
C VAL A 118 17.58 -3.91 3.40
N MET A 119 16.74 -3.17 2.68
CA MET A 119 17.03 -2.70 1.32
C MET A 119 17.96 -1.48 1.28
N GLY A 120 18.28 -0.88 2.42
CA GLY A 120 19.04 0.36 2.49
C GLY A 120 18.27 1.58 2.02
N ILE A 121 16.95 1.58 2.14
CA ILE A 121 16.07 2.63 1.61
C ILE A 121 15.30 3.29 2.75
N ARG A 122 15.14 4.61 2.63
CA ARG A 122 14.31 5.41 3.52
C ARG A 122 13.17 6.05 2.73
N LEU A 123 11.94 5.82 3.18
CA LEU A 123 10.75 6.45 2.63
C LEU A 123 9.89 6.97 3.78
N PRO A 124 9.12 8.05 3.56
CA PRO A 124 8.15 8.50 4.55
C PRO A 124 7.08 7.42 4.79
N LEU A 125 6.76 7.17 6.05
CA LEU A 125 5.71 6.25 6.46
C LEU A 125 4.66 7.04 7.25
N LEU A 126 3.40 6.88 6.87
CA LEU A 126 2.27 7.53 7.52
C LEU A 126 1.31 6.46 8.03
N THR A 127 0.67 6.74 9.17
CA THR A 127 -0.45 5.92 9.63
C THR A 127 -1.74 6.37 8.94
N PRO A 128 -2.72 5.46 8.81
CA PRO A 128 -4.00 5.77 8.17
C PRO A 128 -4.82 6.87 8.84
#